data_97f976eab5634c26a4c4fb6519b6eae7
#
_entry.id   97f976eab5634c26a4c4fb6519b6eae7
#
_cell.length_a   1.000
_cell.length_b   1.000
_cell.length_c   1.000
_cell.angle_alpha   90.00
_cell.angle_beta   90.00
_cell.angle_gamma   90.00
#
_symmetry.space_group_name_H-M   'P 1'
#
loop_
_entity.id
_entity.type
_entity.pdbx_description
1 polymer ?
#
loop_
_entity_poly.entity_id
_entity_poly.type
_entity_poly.pdbx_seq_one_letter_code
_entity_poly.pdbx_strand_id
1 'polypeptide(L)' 'PILNSDSIWKSHALYLIAEYFFSKNEKQKSKDFFNQILTTENANQDILKDARKRLNRDLSE' A
#
# COMPACT_ATOMS: atom_id res chain seq x y z
N PRO A 1 -5.75 9.99 19.50
CA PRO A 1 -4.39 10.30 19.31
C PRO A 1 -3.48 9.17 18.87
N ILE A 2 -3.09 8.32 19.80
CA ILE A 2 -2.07 7.32 19.51
C ILE A 2 -2.54 6.31 18.47
N LEU A 3 -3.81 5.95 18.53
CA LEU A 3 -4.36 4.97 17.62
C LEU A 3 -4.24 5.41 16.17
N ASN A 4 -4.44 6.70 15.94
CA ASN A 4 -4.35 7.22 14.58
C ASN A 4 -2.93 7.14 14.04
N SER A 5 -1.96 7.34 14.91
CA SER A 5 -0.56 7.24 14.51
C SER A 5 -0.23 5.84 14.06
N ASP A 6 -0.75 4.84 14.76
CA ASP A 6 -0.48 3.45 14.39
C ASP A 6 -1.03 3.13 13.02
N SER A 7 -2.22 3.62 12.71
CA SER A 7 -2.83 3.35 11.40
C SER A 7 -2.03 3.98 10.28
N ILE A 8 -1.60 5.23 10.49
CA ILE A 8 -0.81 5.93 9.49
C ILE A 8 0.52 5.22 9.28
N TRP A 9 1.15 4.83 10.36
CA TRP A 9 2.43 4.14 10.31
C TRP A 9 2.29 2.80 9.58
N LYS A 10 1.20 2.10 9.86
CA LYS A 10 0.97 0.80 9.25
C LYS A 10 0.80 0.91 7.74
N SER A 11 0.04 1.89 7.28
CA SER A 11 -0.15 2.06 5.84
C SER A 11 1.17 2.40 5.16
N HIS A 12 2.00 3.21 5.81
CA HIS A 12 3.30 3.55 5.26
C HIS A 12 4.19 2.31 5.14
N ALA A 13 4.19 1.49 6.19
CA ALA A 13 4.99 0.27 6.19
C ALA A 13 4.54 -0.68 5.09
N LEU A 14 3.23 -0.84 4.93
CA LEU A 14 2.70 -1.68 3.88
C LEU A 14 3.10 -1.18 2.50
N TYR A 15 3.10 0.13 2.34
CA TYR A 15 3.48 0.73 1.07
C TYR A 15 4.94 0.40 0.73
N LEU A 16 5.82 0.53 1.70
CA LEU A 16 7.23 0.23 1.49
C LEU A 16 7.44 -1.25 1.15
N ILE A 17 6.71 -2.12 1.82
CA ILE A 17 6.81 -3.55 1.55
C ILE A 17 6.30 -3.85 0.14
N ALA A 18 5.21 -3.22 -0.24
CA ALA A 18 4.66 -3.42 -1.57
C ALA A 18 5.64 -2.98 -2.64
N GLU A 19 6.30 -1.85 -2.42
CA GLU A 19 7.30 -1.37 -3.36
C GLU A 19 8.50 -2.31 -3.43
N TYR A 20 8.88 -2.86 -2.30
CA TYR A 20 9.98 -3.81 -2.25
C TYR A 20 9.68 -5.01 -3.14
N PHE A 21 8.52 -5.59 -2.99
CA PHE A 21 8.16 -6.74 -3.80
C PHE A 21 8.01 -6.37 -5.27
N PHE A 22 7.54 -5.18 -5.54
CA PHE A 22 7.42 -4.73 -6.91
C PHE A 22 8.80 -4.66 -7.58
N SER A 23 9.79 -4.16 -6.86
CA SER A 23 11.13 -4.05 -7.42
C SER A 23 11.79 -5.43 -7.56
N LYS A 24 11.32 -6.41 -6.78
CA LYS A 24 11.79 -7.79 -6.91
C LYS A 24 11.04 -8.56 -7.97
N ASN A 25 10.18 -7.90 -8.70
CA ASN A 25 9.39 -8.52 -9.76
C ASN A 25 8.38 -9.53 -9.23
N GLU A 26 7.99 -9.38 -7.98
CA GLU A 26 6.95 -10.22 -7.38
C GLU A 26 5.64 -9.43 -7.36
N LYS A 27 5.07 -9.27 -8.53
CA LYS A 27 3.89 -8.42 -8.68
C LYS A 27 2.70 -8.92 -7.88
N GLN A 28 2.55 -10.23 -7.78
CA GLN A 28 1.43 -10.78 -7.04
C GLN A 28 1.45 -10.36 -5.58
N LYS A 29 2.62 -10.48 -4.95
CA LYS A 29 2.76 -10.07 -3.56
C LYS A 29 2.62 -8.57 -3.39
N SER A 30 3.21 -7.82 -4.31
CA SER A 30 3.09 -6.38 -4.30
C SER A 30 1.64 -5.96 -4.35
N LYS A 31 0.89 -6.58 -5.24
CA LYS A 31 -0.53 -6.29 -5.39
C LYS A 31 -1.29 -6.56 -4.10
N ASP A 32 -0.98 -7.67 -3.44
CA ASP A 32 -1.64 -8.02 -2.20
C ASP A 32 -1.42 -6.95 -1.13
N PHE A 33 -0.19 -6.47 -1.01
CA PHE A 33 0.11 -5.45 -0.01
C PHE A 33 -0.52 -4.12 -0.35
N PHE A 34 -0.56 -3.75 -1.62
CA PHE A 34 -1.26 -2.53 -2.00
C PHE A 34 -2.76 -2.63 -1.69
N ASN A 35 -3.35 -3.80 -1.89
CA ASN A 35 -4.75 -4.01 -1.53
C ASN A 35 -4.96 -3.89 -0.04
N GLN A 36 -4.01 -4.37 0.76
CA GLN A 36 -4.12 -4.23 2.21
C GLN A 36 -4.14 -2.77 2.63
N ILE A 37 -3.38 -1.94 1.94
CA ILE A 37 -3.40 -0.50 2.21
C ILE A 37 -4.79 0.05 2.00
N LEU A 38 -5.44 -0.34 0.92
CA LEU A 38 -6.77 0.16 0.60
C LEU A 38 -7.81 -0.23 1.64
N THR A 39 -7.58 -1.33 2.34
CA THR A 39 -8.52 -1.79 3.35
C THR A 39 -8.17 -1.30 4.76
N THR A 40 -7.05 -0.60 4.91
CA THR A 40 -6.64 -0.09 6.20
C THR A 40 -7.45 1.14 6.56
N GLU A 41 -8.06 1.12 7.74
CA GLU A 41 -8.82 2.28 8.23
C GLU A 41 -7.87 3.41 8.55
N ASN A 42 -8.30 4.62 8.24
CA ASN A 42 -7.54 5.82 8.57
C ASN A 42 -6.14 5.84 7.95
N ALA A 43 -6.00 5.19 6.81
CA ALA A 43 -4.72 5.21 6.12
C ALA A 43 -4.46 6.60 5.56
N ASN A 44 -3.17 6.88 5.35
CA ASN A 44 -2.77 8.17 4.78
C ASN A 44 -3.39 8.32 3.39
N GLN A 45 -4.03 9.47 3.14
CA GLN A 45 -4.71 9.71 1.88
C GLN A 45 -3.76 9.67 0.69
N ASP A 46 -2.57 10.23 0.86
CA ASP A 46 -1.60 10.23 -0.23
C ASP A 46 -1.16 8.82 -0.57
N ILE A 47 -0.97 8.01 0.44
CA ILE A 47 -0.57 6.61 0.23
C ILE A 47 -1.70 5.83 -0.43
N LEU A 48 -2.94 6.11 -0.03
CA LEU A 48 -4.09 5.47 -0.66
C LEU A 48 -4.15 5.79 -2.15
N LYS A 49 -3.93 7.04 -2.49
CA LYS A 49 -3.95 7.45 -3.88
C LYS A 49 -2.85 6.77 -4.67
N ASP A 50 -1.65 6.73 -4.11
CA ASP A 50 -0.53 6.10 -4.79
C ASP A 50 -0.76 4.61 -4.97
N ALA A 51 -1.27 3.94 -3.94
CA ALA A 51 -1.54 2.52 -4.02
C ALA A 51 -2.55 2.23 -5.12
N ARG A 52 -3.60 3.05 -5.18
CA ARG A 52 -4.62 2.88 -6.20
C ARG A 52 -4.05 3.09 -7.60
N LYS A 53 -3.22 4.10 -7.76
CA LYS A 53 -2.55 4.36 -9.02
C LYS A 53 -1.70 3.19 -9.46
N ARG A 54 -0.91 2.67 -8.53
CA ARG A 54 -0.03 1.55 -8.83
C ARG A 54 -0.83 0.33 -9.25
N LEU A 55 -1.91 0.07 -8.54
CA LEU A 55 -2.76 -1.07 -8.87
C LEU A 55 -3.37 -0.94 -10.25
N ASN A 56 -3.75 0.27 -10.62
CA ASN A 56 -4.38 0.50 -11.93
C ASN A 56 -3.39 0.56 -13.07
N ARG A 57 -2.20 1.08 -12.83
CA ARG A 57 -1.23 1.26 -13.90
C ARG A 57 -0.24 0.12 -14.01
N ASP A 58 0.40 -0.19 -12.90
CA ASP A 58 1.54 -1.10 -12.92
C ASP A 58 1.16 -2.54 -12.63
N LEU A 59 0.11 -2.74 -11.85
CA LEU A 59 -0.28 -4.07 -11.41
C LEU A 59 -1.60 -4.53 -11.99
N SER A 60 -2.21 -3.71 -12.81
CA SER A 60 -3.44 -4.07 -13.48
C SER A 60 -3.13 -5.03 -14.63
N GLU A 61 -3.91 -6.06 -14.72
CA GLU A 61 -3.75 -7.02 -15.81
C GLU A 61 -4.74 -6.76 -16.91
#